data_f464a8d40422950391539e8ccb8fec41
#
_entry.id   f464a8d40422950391539e8ccb8fec41
#
_cell.length_a   1.000
_cell.length_b   1.000
_cell.length_c   1.000
_cell.angle_alpha   90.00
_cell.angle_beta   90.00
_cell.angle_gamma   90.00
#
_symmetry.space_group_name_H-M   'P 1'
#
loop_
_entity.id
_entity.type
_entity.pdbx_description
1 polymer ?
#
loop_
_entity_poly.entity_id
_entity_poly.type
_entity_poly.pdbx_seq_one_letter_code
_entity_poly.pdbx_strand_id
1 'polypeptide(L)'
;MRAIAYKTPQAISAETSLLDVELPVPTPEGRDILVEIKAVSVNPVDTKVRANAKPEPDQLKVLGWDAAGIVKAVGPGVKLFQPGDAVFYAGAIDRPGSNAEFHLVDERIVGKKPETLDFPAAAALPLTSLTAWEALFDRLKVNDPVPGASNAILIIGGAGGVGSIAIQLARALTNLTVIATASRPETQKWAYDLGAHHVLDHSKPLAHQIDQLALGAPAFVFSTTNTADHLDEIIQLIAPQGRFGLIDDPKVLDVMPFKRKAVSIHWELMFTRSLFKTKDMEEQNRILTEVARLIDTGKIRSTLTETLGLINAENLKKAHALIETGRTKGKLVLAGF
;
A
#
# COMPACT_ATOMS: atom_id res chain seq x y z
N MET A 1 -18.14 7.14 20.19
CA MET A 1 -16.90 7.58 19.50
C MET A 1 -17.24 8.24 18.19
N ARG A 2 -16.49 9.26 17.80
CA ARG A 2 -16.62 9.85 16.46
C ARG A 2 -16.06 8.88 15.42
N ALA A 3 -16.70 8.82 14.26
CA ALA A 3 -16.26 8.02 13.12
C ALA A 3 -16.69 8.68 11.81
N ILE A 4 -16.06 8.31 10.71
CA ILE A 4 -16.45 8.75 9.39
C ILE A 4 -16.91 7.55 8.58
N ALA A 5 -18.15 7.61 8.10
CA ALA A 5 -18.81 6.49 7.45
C ALA A 5 -19.66 6.94 6.26
N TYR A 6 -20.12 5.98 5.46
CA TYR A 6 -21.13 6.19 4.44
C TYR A 6 -22.25 5.15 4.54
N LYS A 7 -23.43 5.52 4.00
CA LYS A 7 -24.62 4.67 3.99
C LYS A 7 -24.87 4.03 2.60
N THR A 8 -24.52 4.75 1.55
CA THR A 8 -24.68 4.28 0.17
C THR A 8 -23.48 4.67 -0.68
N PRO A 9 -23.03 3.79 -1.59
CA PRO A 9 -21.97 4.13 -2.54
C PRO A 9 -22.36 5.32 -3.40
N GLN A 10 -21.48 6.32 -3.48
CA GLN A 10 -21.73 7.56 -4.23
C GLN A 10 -20.41 8.12 -4.78
N ALA A 11 -20.48 9.01 -5.77
CA ALA A 11 -19.35 9.80 -6.19
C ALA A 11 -18.84 10.66 -5.02
N ILE A 12 -17.53 10.93 -4.96
CA ILE A 12 -16.96 11.71 -3.84
C ILE A 12 -17.51 13.14 -3.77
N SER A 13 -17.97 13.68 -4.89
CA SER A 13 -18.61 15.01 -4.98
C SER A 13 -19.99 15.08 -4.32
N ALA A 14 -20.62 13.94 -4.00
CA ALA A 14 -21.90 13.93 -3.34
C ALA A 14 -21.75 14.38 -1.88
N GLU A 15 -22.70 15.18 -1.39
CA GLU A 15 -22.68 15.72 -0.03
C GLU A 15 -22.63 14.63 1.05
N THR A 16 -23.34 13.53 0.83
CA THR A 16 -23.44 12.40 1.77
C THR A 16 -22.47 11.25 1.46
N SER A 17 -21.47 11.48 0.61
CA SER A 17 -20.49 10.45 0.24
C SER A 17 -19.63 9.94 1.41
N LEU A 18 -19.38 10.80 2.40
CA LEU A 18 -18.79 10.50 3.71
C LEU A 18 -19.46 11.45 4.73
N LEU A 19 -19.76 10.92 5.91
CA LEU A 19 -20.47 11.62 6.99
C LEU A 19 -19.70 11.44 8.30
N ASP A 20 -19.63 12.49 9.10
CA ASP A 20 -19.27 12.40 10.52
C ASP A 20 -20.43 11.77 11.29
N VAL A 21 -20.17 10.73 12.07
CA VAL A 21 -21.16 9.94 12.79
C VAL A 21 -20.68 9.60 14.20
N GLU A 22 -21.63 9.32 15.10
CA GLU A 22 -21.37 8.77 16.43
C GLU A 22 -21.66 7.28 16.44
N LEU A 23 -20.70 6.48 16.92
CA LEU A 23 -20.81 5.03 17.07
C LEU A 23 -20.45 4.61 18.51
N PRO A 24 -20.92 3.46 19.00
CA PRO A 24 -20.43 2.92 20.25
C PRO A 24 -18.95 2.57 20.15
N VAL A 25 -18.21 2.70 21.25
CA VAL A 25 -16.83 2.20 21.33
C VAL A 25 -16.88 0.67 21.37
N PRO A 26 -16.20 -0.04 20.46
CA PRO A 26 -16.23 -1.50 20.45
C PRO A 26 -15.37 -2.10 21.57
N THR A 27 -15.70 -3.32 21.98
CA THR A 27 -14.95 -4.06 23.00
C THR A 27 -14.05 -5.11 22.32
N PRO A 28 -12.76 -5.21 22.68
CA PRO A 28 -11.87 -6.21 22.11
C PRO A 28 -12.16 -7.61 22.66
N GLU A 29 -12.24 -8.59 21.75
CA GLU A 29 -12.45 -10.00 22.03
C GLU A 29 -11.31 -10.84 21.40
N GLY A 30 -11.13 -12.07 21.87
CA GLY A 30 -10.15 -12.99 21.31
C GLY A 30 -8.76 -12.37 21.19
N ARG A 31 -8.22 -12.27 19.99
CA ARG A 31 -6.92 -11.68 19.67
C ARG A 31 -7.00 -10.23 19.18
N ASP A 32 -8.12 -9.55 19.36
CA ASP A 32 -8.27 -8.16 18.97
C ASP A 32 -7.62 -7.21 19.99
N ILE A 33 -7.02 -6.16 19.49
CA ILE A 33 -6.62 -5.00 20.27
C ILE A 33 -7.51 -3.80 19.90
N LEU A 34 -7.87 -2.99 20.90
CA LEU A 34 -8.54 -1.71 20.71
C LEU A 34 -7.50 -0.60 20.62
N VAL A 35 -7.43 0.07 19.49
CA VAL A 35 -6.46 1.14 19.24
C VAL A 35 -7.15 2.49 19.23
N GLU A 36 -6.65 3.43 20.03
CA GLU A 36 -6.98 4.85 19.89
C GLU A 36 -6.21 5.42 18.70
N ILE A 37 -6.94 5.81 17.65
CA ILE A 37 -6.35 6.30 16.41
C ILE A 37 -5.78 7.70 16.59
N LYS A 38 -4.54 7.90 16.15
CA LYS A 38 -3.85 9.20 16.15
C LYS A 38 -3.67 9.76 14.75
N ALA A 39 -3.50 8.90 13.75
CA ALA A 39 -3.40 9.28 12.36
C ALA A 39 -3.89 8.13 11.45
N VAL A 40 -4.42 8.51 10.29
CA VAL A 40 -4.83 7.59 9.21
C VAL A 40 -4.26 8.07 7.89
N SER A 41 -4.06 7.15 6.95
CA SER A 41 -3.64 7.48 5.59
C SER A 41 -4.60 6.89 4.57
N VAL A 42 -4.88 7.64 3.50
CA VAL A 42 -5.84 7.23 2.47
C VAL A 42 -5.15 6.47 1.35
N ASN A 43 -5.81 5.44 0.85
CA ASN A 43 -5.35 4.56 -0.22
C ASN A 43 -6.38 4.48 -1.37
N PRO A 44 -5.98 4.10 -2.58
CA PRO A 44 -6.92 3.85 -3.68
C PRO A 44 -8.03 2.84 -3.33
N VAL A 45 -7.76 1.86 -2.45
CA VAL A 45 -8.78 0.91 -2.00
C VAL A 45 -9.92 1.59 -1.24
N ASP A 46 -9.64 2.65 -0.47
CA ASP A 46 -10.68 3.42 0.24
C ASP A 46 -11.68 4.01 -0.76
N THR A 47 -11.18 4.60 -1.84
CA THR A 47 -12.03 5.22 -2.88
C THR A 47 -12.81 4.16 -3.66
N LYS A 48 -12.19 3.02 -3.99
CA LYS A 48 -12.83 1.89 -4.69
C LYS A 48 -13.95 1.27 -3.83
N VAL A 49 -13.70 1.02 -2.55
CA VAL A 49 -14.71 0.46 -1.63
C VAL A 49 -15.85 1.44 -1.43
N ARG A 50 -15.57 2.75 -1.19
CA ARG A 50 -16.60 3.78 -1.07
C ARG A 50 -17.51 3.84 -2.30
N ALA A 51 -16.91 3.75 -3.49
CA ALA A 51 -17.66 3.88 -4.75
C ALA A 51 -18.51 2.64 -5.10
N ASN A 52 -18.11 1.44 -4.63
CA ASN A 52 -18.68 0.18 -5.14
C ASN A 52 -19.30 -0.73 -4.07
N ALA A 53 -18.86 -0.67 -2.81
CA ALA A 53 -19.31 -1.60 -1.78
C ALA A 53 -20.53 -1.04 -1.04
N LYS A 54 -21.69 -1.69 -1.23
CA LYS A 54 -22.93 -1.34 -0.51
C LYS A 54 -22.87 -1.94 0.90
N PRO A 55 -23.05 -1.13 1.97
CA PRO A 55 -23.27 -1.64 3.32
C PRO A 55 -24.53 -2.51 3.40
N GLU A 56 -24.62 -3.37 4.42
CA GLU A 56 -25.87 -4.06 4.75
C GLU A 56 -26.99 -3.05 5.02
N PRO A 57 -28.27 -3.42 4.82
CA PRO A 57 -29.40 -2.54 5.09
C PRO A 57 -29.30 -1.91 6.49
N ASP A 58 -29.52 -0.59 6.57
CA ASP A 58 -29.47 0.23 7.79
C ASP A 58 -28.13 0.26 8.53
N GLN A 59 -27.06 -0.28 7.92
CA GLN A 59 -25.71 -0.18 8.46
C GLN A 59 -24.92 0.97 7.84
N LEU A 60 -23.94 1.43 8.60
CA LEU A 60 -22.93 2.38 8.16
C LEU A 60 -21.62 1.63 7.91
N LYS A 61 -20.90 2.00 6.85
CA LYS A 61 -19.57 1.45 6.58
C LYS A 61 -18.50 2.48 6.88
N VAL A 62 -17.65 2.17 7.87
CA VAL A 62 -16.44 2.91 8.19
C VAL A 62 -15.31 2.40 7.29
N LEU A 63 -14.60 3.31 6.65
CA LEU A 63 -13.42 3.04 5.82
C LEU A 63 -12.12 3.25 6.60
N GLY A 64 -10.99 3.04 5.93
CA GLY A 64 -9.66 3.30 6.44
C GLY A 64 -8.84 2.02 6.62
N TRP A 65 -7.77 1.92 5.82
CA TRP A 65 -6.85 0.78 5.84
C TRP A 65 -5.39 1.25 5.86
N ASP A 66 -5.11 2.20 6.75
CA ASP A 66 -3.79 2.65 7.18
C ASP A 66 -3.96 3.47 8.45
N ALA A 67 -3.40 3.02 9.55
CA ALA A 67 -3.54 3.69 10.83
C ALA A 67 -2.27 3.61 11.67
N ALA A 68 -2.09 4.62 12.52
CA ALA A 68 -1.16 4.59 13.63
C ALA A 68 -1.85 5.15 14.89
N GLY A 69 -1.61 4.50 16.03
CA GLY A 69 -2.29 4.86 17.26
C GLY A 69 -1.70 4.18 18.51
N ILE A 70 -2.46 4.23 19.60
CA ILE A 70 -2.06 3.67 20.89
C ILE A 70 -3.04 2.60 21.32
N VAL A 71 -2.57 1.43 21.71
CA VAL A 71 -3.38 0.36 22.27
C VAL A 71 -4.02 0.82 23.59
N LYS A 72 -5.34 0.73 23.68
CA LYS A 72 -6.10 1.12 24.90
C LYS A 72 -6.59 -0.08 25.69
N ALA A 73 -6.96 -1.14 25.01
CA ALA A 73 -7.41 -2.39 25.62
C ALA A 73 -7.05 -3.57 24.72
N VAL A 74 -7.02 -4.75 25.30
CA VAL A 74 -6.70 -6.00 24.59
C VAL A 74 -7.69 -7.09 24.93
N GLY A 75 -8.00 -7.95 23.95
CA GLY A 75 -8.81 -9.13 24.17
C GLY A 75 -8.04 -10.21 24.95
N PRO A 76 -8.75 -11.19 25.53
CA PRO A 76 -8.14 -12.17 26.45
C PRO A 76 -7.14 -13.13 25.78
N GLY A 77 -7.13 -13.20 24.44
CA GLY A 77 -6.20 -14.04 23.67
C GLY A 77 -4.98 -13.32 23.14
N VAL A 78 -4.84 -12.01 23.38
CA VAL A 78 -3.72 -11.18 22.90
C VAL A 78 -2.43 -11.54 23.63
N LYS A 79 -1.32 -11.60 22.87
CA LYS A 79 0.03 -11.97 23.37
C LYS A 79 1.13 -11.02 22.91
N LEU A 80 0.91 -10.26 21.84
CA LEU A 80 1.95 -9.46 21.18
C LEU A 80 1.97 -7.99 21.64
N PHE A 81 0.85 -7.51 22.22
CA PHE A 81 0.70 -6.12 22.60
C PHE A 81 0.04 -5.95 23.97
N GLN A 82 0.25 -4.78 24.57
CA GLN A 82 -0.37 -4.37 25.83
C GLN A 82 -0.88 -2.91 25.73
N PRO A 83 -1.79 -2.49 26.63
CA PRO A 83 -2.20 -1.09 26.71
C PRO A 83 -1.00 -0.15 26.87
N GLY A 84 -0.99 0.92 26.08
CA GLY A 84 0.11 1.89 26.00
C GLY A 84 1.07 1.68 24.83
N ASP A 85 1.08 0.50 24.19
CA ASP A 85 1.93 0.27 23.02
C ASP A 85 1.51 1.18 21.86
N ALA A 86 2.51 1.83 21.22
CA ALA A 86 2.31 2.57 19.97
C ALA A 86 2.41 1.60 18.79
N VAL A 87 1.39 1.62 17.94
CA VAL A 87 1.23 0.64 16.84
C VAL A 87 0.92 1.30 15.51
N PHE A 88 1.16 0.57 14.41
CA PHE A 88 0.75 0.94 13.07
C PHE A 88 0.35 -0.30 12.26
N TYR A 89 -0.64 -0.18 11.39
CA TYR A 89 -1.20 -1.32 10.66
C TYR A 89 -2.11 -0.90 9.50
N ALA A 90 -2.37 -1.83 8.58
CA ALA A 90 -3.34 -1.64 7.50
C ALA A 90 -4.76 -2.10 7.90
N GLY A 91 -4.91 -3.11 8.75
CA GLY A 91 -6.22 -3.67 9.10
C GLY A 91 -6.72 -4.72 8.11
N ALA A 92 -8.01 -5.05 8.19
CA ALA A 92 -8.67 -6.08 7.39
C ALA A 92 -9.86 -5.50 6.61
N ILE A 93 -9.98 -5.86 5.31
CA ILE A 93 -10.96 -5.24 4.40
C ILE A 93 -12.41 -5.68 4.67
N ASP A 94 -12.58 -6.83 5.30
CA ASP A 94 -13.86 -7.43 5.69
C ASP A 94 -14.37 -6.95 7.05
N ARG A 95 -13.66 -6.06 7.72
CA ARG A 95 -13.99 -5.46 9.02
C ARG A 95 -14.23 -3.95 8.90
N PRO A 96 -14.88 -3.30 9.91
CA PRO A 96 -14.92 -1.83 10.01
C PRO A 96 -13.50 -1.26 9.92
N GLY A 97 -13.34 -0.12 9.22
CA GLY A 97 -12.04 0.52 9.01
C GLY A 97 -11.63 1.48 10.12
N SER A 98 -10.47 2.08 9.97
CA SER A 98 -9.79 2.89 10.97
C SER A 98 -10.17 4.38 10.98
N ASN A 99 -11.09 4.83 10.12
CA ASN A 99 -11.56 6.23 10.15
C ASN A 99 -12.53 6.47 11.32
N ALA A 100 -12.07 6.19 12.53
CA ALA A 100 -12.80 6.33 13.80
C ALA A 100 -11.83 6.60 14.94
N GLU A 101 -12.30 7.22 16.04
CA GLU A 101 -11.45 7.46 17.24
C GLU A 101 -10.85 6.19 17.83
N PHE A 102 -11.59 5.07 17.75
CA PHE A 102 -11.15 3.75 18.20
C PHE A 102 -11.41 2.70 17.13
N HIS A 103 -10.48 1.78 16.97
CA HIS A 103 -10.56 0.72 15.98
C HIS A 103 -10.14 -0.62 16.57
N LEU A 104 -10.85 -1.70 16.21
CA LEU A 104 -10.51 -3.08 16.57
C LEU A 104 -9.70 -3.72 15.44
N VAL A 105 -8.56 -4.30 15.78
CA VAL A 105 -7.72 -5.02 14.83
C VAL A 105 -7.11 -6.27 15.48
N ASP A 106 -7.00 -7.35 14.71
CA ASP A 106 -6.30 -8.56 15.16
C ASP A 106 -4.80 -8.27 15.32
N GLU A 107 -4.23 -8.62 16.48
CA GLU A 107 -2.84 -8.35 16.81
C GLU A 107 -1.82 -8.90 15.78
N ARG A 108 -2.18 -10.00 15.08
CA ARG A 108 -1.30 -10.67 14.10
C ARG A 108 -1.00 -9.86 12.85
N ILE A 109 -1.82 -8.84 12.56
CA ILE A 109 -1.64 -7.96 11.40
C ILE A 109 -1.20 -6.54 11.80
N VAL A 110 -0.67 -6.37 13.00
CA VAL A 110 -0.24 -5.10 13.59
C VAL A 110 1.26 -5.12 13.86
N GLY A 111 1.97 -4.03 13.58
CA GLY A 111 3.36 -3.82 13.97
C GLY A 111 3.50 -2.77 15.07
N LYS A 112 4.60 -2.81 15.82
CA LYS A 112 5.01 -1.69 16.67
C LYS A 112 5.41 -0.51 15.79
N LYS A 113 4.89 0.67 16.13
CA LYS A 113 5.22 1.91 15.40
C LYS A 113 6.73 2.15 15.45
N PRO A 114 7.39 2.57 14.34
CA PRO A 114 8.78 3.03 14.40
C PRO A 114 8.97 4.09 15.49
N GLU A 115 10.00 3.96 16.31
CA GLU A 115 10.28 4.89 17.42
C GLU A 115 10.60 6.30 16.93
N THR A 116 11.33 6.40 15.82
CA THR A 116 11.80 7.64 15.23
C THR A 116 10.73 8.46 14.48
N LEU A 117 9.55 7.87 14.22
CA LEU A 117 8.46 8.56 13.51
C LEU A 117 7.36 9.04 14.47
N ASP A 118 6.75 10.17 14.14
CA ASP A 118 5.46 10.56 14.69
C ASP A 118 4.31 9.70 14.11
N PHE A 119 3.09 9.85 14.63
CA PHE A 119 1.95 9.06 14.17
C PHE A 119 1.56 9.34 12.70
N PRO A 120 1.54 10.60 12.22
CA PRO A 120 1.29 10.88 10.81
C PRO A 120 2.27 10.19 9.86
N ALA A 121 3.56 10.30 10.12
CA ALA A 121 4.59 9.69 9.29
C ALA A 121 4.53 8.14 9.33
N ALA A 122 4.16 7.57 10.48
CA ALA A 122 3.98 6.13 10.63
C ALA A 122 2.74 5.62 9.92
N ALA A 123 1.60 6.34 9.97
CA ALA A 123 0.35 5.96 9.30
C ALA A 123 0.48 5.90 7.77
N ALA A 124 1.47 6.58 7.18
CA ALA A 124 1.73 6.57 5.74
C ALA A 124 2.37 5.27 5.21
N LEU A 125 2.64 4.28 6.05
CA LEU A 125 3.50 3.16 5.68
C LEU A 125 2.80 1.80 5.56
N PRO A 126 1.88 1.38 6.44
CA PRO A 126 1.54 -0.03 6.62
C PRO A 126 1.04 -0.72 5.35
N LEU A 127 -0.06 -0.28 4.75
CA LEU A 127 -0.66 -0.93 3.60
C LEU A 127 0.32 -1.01 2.43
N THR A 128 0.98 0.09 2.13
CA THR A 128 1.91 0.16 0.99
C THR A 128 3.17 -0.67 1.23
N SER A 129 3.64 -0.74 2.48
CA SER A 129 4.80 -1.57 2.84
C SER A 129 4.48 -3.06 2.77
N LEU A 130 3.31 -3.49 3.28
CA LEU A 130 2.84 -4.87 3.16
C LEU A 130 2.70 -5.26 1.69
N THR A 131 2.02 -4.45 0.89
CA THR A 131 1.85 -4.68 -0.56
C THR A 131 3.20 -4.80 -1.27
N ALA A 132 4.11 -3.85 -1.04
CA ALA A 132 5.42 -3.87 -1.69
C ALA A 132 6.29 -5.04 -1.23
N TRP A 133 6.28 -5.34 0.06
CA TRP A 133 7.05 -6.47 0.61
C TRP A 133 6.56 -7.81 0.05
N GLU A 134 5.25 -8.07 0.15
CA GLU A 134 4.66 -9.32 -0.34
C GLU A 134 4.87 -9.45 -1.86
N ALA A 135 4.67 -8.37 -2.63
CA ALA A 135 4.94 -8.38 -4.07
C ALA A 135 6.41 -8.72 -4.40
N LEU A 136 7.37 -8.06 -3.75
CA LEU A 136 8.79 -8.23 -4.03
C LEU A 136 9.32 -9.61 -3.57
N PHE A 137 9.02 -9.99 -2.33
CA PHE A 137 9.70 -11.13 -1.70
C PHE A 137 8.89 -12.42 -1.73
N ASP A 138 7.56 -12.36 -1.58
CA ASP A 138 6.72 -13.55 -1.56
C ASP A 138 6.26 -13.95 -2.97
N ARG A 139 5.94 -12.98 -3.84
CA ARG A 139 5.43 -13.24 -5.20
C ARG A 139 6.55 -13.27 -6.23
N LEU A 140 7.22 -12.14 -6.43
CA LEU A 140 8.29 -12.02 -7.42
C LEU A 140 9.57 -12.75 -7.01
N LYS A 141 9.77 -13.01 -5.71
CA LYS A 141 10.98 -13.66 -5.17
C LYS A 141 12.24 -13.04 -5.75
N VAL A 142 12.33 -11.71 -5.57
CA VAL A 142 13.38 -10.90 -6.23
C VAL A 142 14.82 -11.26 -5.83
N ASN A 143 15.00 -12.04 -4.78
CA ASN A 143 16.30 -12.58 -4.37
C ASN A 143 16.71 -13.85 -5.14
N ASP A 144 15.79 -14.45 -5.91
CA ASP A 144 16.06 -15.62 -6.73
C ASP A 144 16.39 -15.18 -8.17
N PRO A 145 17.63 -15.28 -8.65
CA PRO A 145 18.03 -14.80 -9.97
C PRO A 145 17.24 -15.46 -11.11
N VAL A 146 17.01 -14.72 -12.18
CA VAL A 146 16.47 -15.26 -13.44
C VAL A 146 17.64 -15.46 -14.40
N PRO A 147 17.96 -16.72 -14.83
CA PRO A 147 19.11 -16.99 -15.67
C PRO A 147 19.08 -16.20 -16.98
N GLY A 148 20.19 -15.53 -17.29
CA GLY A 148 20.35 -14.77 -18.53
C GLY A 148 19.63 -13.41 -18.56
N ALA A 149 18.87 -13.06 -17.53
CA ALA A 149 18.25 -11.75 -17.41
C ALA A 149 19.18 -10.72 -16.74
N SER A 150 18.89 -9.43 -16.97
CA SER A 150 19.50 -8.36 -16.18
C SER A 150 19.04 -8.46 -14.72
N ASN A 151 19.98 -8.29 -13.78
CA ASN A 151 19.66 -8.24 -12.35
C ASN A 151 18.96 -6.89 -12.00
N ALA A 152 17.81 -6.66 -12.61
CA ALA A 152 17.06 -5.42 -12.53
C ALA A 152 15.56 -5.66 -12.29
N ILE A 153 14.95 -4.70 -11.63
CA ILE A 153 13.49 -4.59 -11.48
C ILE A 153 13.01 -3.27 -12.07
N LEU A 154 11.94 -3.35 -12.88
CA LEU A 154 11.17 -2.19 -13.31
C LEU A 154 9.94 -2.02 -12.42
N ILE A 155 9.81 -0.87 -11.76
CA ILE A 155 8.65 -0.50 -10.92
C ILE A 155 7.84 0.56 -11.65
N ILE A 156 6.69 0.18 -12.21
CA ILE A 156 5.76 1.09 -12.88
C ILE A 156 4.92 1.81 -11.83
N GLY A 157 4.84 3.16 -11.92
CA GLY A 157 4.18 3.99 -10.92
C GLY A 157 5.06 4.28 -9.69
N GLY A 158 6.37 4.47 -9.92
CA GLY A 158 7.37 4.62 -8.85
C GLY A 158 7.15 5.76 -7.86
N ALA A 159 6.40 6.80 -8.22
CA ALA A 159 6.12 7.93 -7.35
C ALA A 159 4.83 7.80 -6.53
N GLY A 160 3.98 6.81 -6.78
CA GLY A 160 2.79 6.51 -5.98
C GLY A 160 3.14 5.91 -4.62
N GLY A 161 2.13 5.66 -3.78
CA GLY A 161 2.36 5.13 -2.42
C GLY A 161 3.15 3.82 -2.40
N VAL A 162 2.69 2.80 -3.13
CA VAL A 162 3.37 1.50 -3.20
C VAL A 162 4.71 1.60 -3.92
N GLY A 163 4.78 2.28 -5.06
CA GLY A 163 6.03 2.46 -5.81
C GLY A 163 7.12 3.13 -4.98
N SER A 164 6.75 4.13 -4.18
CA SER A 164 7.68 4.86 -3.31
C SER A 164 8.35 3.98 -2.25
N ILE A 165 7.62 3.07 -1.64
CA ILE A 165 8.20 2.16 -0.65
C ILE A 165 8.87 0.95 -1.31
N ALA A 166 8.37 0.48 -2.45
CA ALA A 166 8.96 -0.62 -3.21
C ALA A 166 10.37 -0.28 -3.70
N ILE A 167 10.60 0.97 -4.18
CA ILE A 167 11.94 1.46 -4.52
C ILE A 167 12.87 1.32 -3.32
N GLN A 168 12.45 1.81 -2.16
CA GLN A 168 13.28 1.80 -0.96
C GLN A 168 13.57 0.40 -0.45
N LEU A 169 12.56 -0.48 -0.42
CA LEU A 169 12.74 -1.88 0.01
C LEU A 169 13.66 -2.66 -0.93
N ALA A 170 13.48 -2.51 -2.25
CA ALA A 170 14.35 -3.12 -3.24
C ALA A 170 15.81 -2.63 -3.07
N ARG A 171 16.02 -1.32 -2.84
CA ARG A 171 17.34 -0.74 -2.59
C ARG A 171 18.00 -1.19 -1.29
N ALA A 172 17.21 -1.33 -0.22
CA ALA A 172 17.71 -1.66 1.11
C ALA A 172 17.99 -3.16 1.30
N LEU A 173 17.26 -4.03 0.59
CA LEU A 173 17.22 -5.47 0.87
C LEU A 173 17.67 -6.35 -0.30
N THR A 174 18.06 -5.75 -1.44
CA THR A 174 18.51 -6.50 -2.62
C THR A 174 19.71 -5.82 -3.29
N ASN A 175 20.36 -6.53 -4.22
CA ASN A 175 21.38 -5.97 -5.10
C ASN A 175 20.84 -5.65 -6.51
N LEU A 176 19.52 -5.48 -6.66
CA LEU A 176 18.93 -5.18 -7.95
C LEU A 176 19.23 -3.76 -8.43
N THR A 177 19.39 -3.60 -9.73
CA THR A 177 19.24 -2.29 -10.36
C THR A 177 17.76 -1.93 -10.34
N VAL A 178 17.40 -0.90 -9.58
CA VAL A 178 16.02 -0.41 -9.45
C VAL A 178 15.75 0.65 -10.50
N ILE A 179 14.85 0.32 -11.43
CA ILE A 179 14.34 1.22 -12.47
C ILE A 179 12.90 1.56 -12.09
N ALA A 180 12.59 2.84 -11.96
CA ALA A 180 11.23 3.30 -11.64
C ALA A 180 10.64 4.08 -12.81
N THR A 181 9.31 4.26 -12.84
CA THR A 181 8.69 5.14 -13.82
C THR A 181 7.98 6.32 -13.16
N ALA A 182 8.14 7.51 -13.75
CA ALA A 182 7.44 8.73 -13.40
C ALA A 182 7.49 9.71 -14.58
N SER A 183 6.37 10.41 -14.88
CA SER A 183 6.29 11.27 -16.07
C SER A 183 6.52 12.76 -15.81
N ARG A 184 6.36 13.24 -14.56
CA ARG A 184 6.51 14.65 -14.20
C ARG A 184 7.84 14.90 -13.50
N PRO A 185 8.50 16.07 -13.70
CA PRO A 185 9.80 16.36 -13.10
C PRO A 185 9.85 16.16 -11.58
N GLU A 186 8.83 16.60 -10.85
CA GLU A 186 8.74 16.47 -9.38
C GLU A 186 8.58 15.01 -8.94
N THR A 187 7.91 14.16 -9.74
CA THR A 187 7.75 12.74 -9.43
C THR A 187 8.97 11.93 -9.84
N GLN A 188 9.67 12.34 -10.90
CA GLN A 188 10.98 11.77 -11.27
C GLN A 188 12.02 12.04 -10.19
N LYS A 189 12.13 13.30 -9.75
CA LYS A 189 13.02 13.68 -8.64
C LYS A 189 12.70 12.87 -7.38
N TRP A 190 11.41 12.71 -7.04
CA TRP A 190 10.99 11.93 -5.89
C TRP A 190 11.45 10.47 -5.97
N ALA A 191 11.30 9.82 -7.12
CA ALA A 191 11.75 8.44 -7.31
C ALA A 191 13.29 8.30 -7.19
N TYR A 192 14.05 9.25 -7.73
CA TYR A 192 15.51 9.30 -7.52
C TYR A 192 15.87 9.51 -6.05
N ASP A 193 15.21 10.44 -5.36
CA ASP A 193 15.45 10.74 -3.94
C ASP A 193 15.14 9.54 -3.03
N LEU A 194 14.30 8.61 -3.48
CA LEU A 194 13.99 7.35 -2.81
C LEU A 194 14.96 6.21 -3.15
N GLY A 195 15.89 6.45 -4.08
CA GLY A 195 16.98 5.53 -4.38
C GLY A 195 16.83 4.75 -5.70
N ALA A 196 15.91 5.11 -6.60
CA ALA A 196 15.90 4.54 -7.94
C ALA A 196 17.23 4.84 -8.65
N HIS A 197 17.80 3.84 -9.34
CA HIS A 197 19.01 4.02 -10.13
C HIS A 197 18.70 4.74 -11.46
N HIS A 198 17.53 4.43 -12.03
CA HIS A 198 17.01 5.03 -13.25
C HIS A 198 15.54 5.36 -13.09
N VAL A 199 15.11 6.46 -13.72
CA VAL A 199 13.68 6.84 -13.76
C VAL A 199 13.31 7.09 -15.21
N LEU A 200 12.35 6.32 -15.71
CA LEU A 200 11.82 6.37 -17.06
C LEU A 200 10.51 7.15 -17.09
N ASP A 201 10.24 7.77 -18.24
CA ASP A 201 8.99 8.49 -18.47
C ASP A 201 7.92 7.53 -19.04
N HIS A 202 6.94 7.13 -18.22
CA HIS A 202 5.87 6.22 -18.63
C HIS A 202 4.86 6.84 -19.61
N SER A 203 4.97 8.11 -19.94
CA SER A 203 4.20 8.70 -21.06
C SER A 203 4.83 8.42 -22.44
N LYS A 204 5.98 7.73 -22.47
CA LYS A 204 6.74 7.35 -23.65
C LYS A 204 6.96 5.84 -23.68
N PRO A 205 7.27 5.24 -24.84
CA PRO A 205 7.53 3.81 -24.95
C PRO A 205 8.61 3.33 -23.95
N LEU A 206 8.24 2.46 -23.02
CA LEU A 206 9.13 1.97 -21.96
C LEU A 206 10.18 1.00 -22.50
N ALA A 207 9.83 0.14 -23.44
CA ALA A 207 10.75 -0.84 -24.02
C ALA A 207 11.95 -0.15 -24.67
N HIS A 208 11.71 0.91 -25.43
CA HIS A 208 12.77 1.70 -26.04
C HIS A 208 13.68 2.38 -25.01
N GLN A 209 13.11 2.90 -23.92
CA GLN A 209 13.90 3.51 -22.85
C GLN A 209 14.73 2.48 -22.08
N ILE A 210 14.21 1.26 -21.86
CA ILE A 210 14.98 0.14 -21.26
C ILE A 210 16.16 -0.23 -22.17
N ASP A 211 15.96 -0.33 -23.48
CA ASP A 211 17.03 -0.65 -24.42
C ASP A 211 18.15 0.41 -24.39
N GLN A 212 17.78 1.69 -24.27
CA GLN A 212 18.75 2.79 -24.16
C GLN A 212 19.63 2.73 -22.90
N LEU A 213 19.15 2.07 -21.80
CA LEU A 213 19.97 1.88 -20.62
C LEU A 213 21.11 0.88 -20.81
N ALA A 214 21.05 0.06 -21.86
CA ALA A 214 22.04 -0.99 -22.17
C ALA A 214 22.28 -1.97 -21.02
N LEU A 215 21.30 -2.18 -20.13
CA LEU A 215 21.34 -3.09 -18.99
C LEU A 215 20.88 -4.51 -19.35
N GLY A 216 20.25 -4.68 -20.51
CA GLY A 216 19.51 -5.88 -20.90
C GLY A 216 18.10 -5.92 -20.32
N ALA A 217 17.34 -6.96 -20.68
CA ALA A 217 15.95 -7.12 -20.26
C ALA A 217 15.84 -7.39 -18.74
N PRO A 218 15.01 -6.62 -18.00
CA PRO A 218 14.87 -6.80 -16.56
C PRO A 218 14.26 -8.16 -16.19
N ALA A 219 14.77 -8.77 -15.14
CA ALA A 219 14.27 -10.04 -14.59
C ALA A 219 12.88 -9.88 -13.99
N PHE A 220 12.58 -8.71 -13.43
CA PHE A 220 11.36 -8.44 -12.69
C PHE A 220 10.68 -7.17 -13.18
N VAL A 221 9.34 -7.22 -13.26
CA VAL A 221 8.49 -6.06 -13.49
C VAL A 221 7.42 -6.03 -12.40
N PHE A 222 7.27 -4.92 -11.72
CA PHE A 222 6.22 -4.67 -10.74
C PHE A 222 5.38 -3.48 -11.17
N SER A 223 4.14 -3.73 -11.59
CA SER A 223 3.18 -2.70 -12.00
C SER A 223 2.25 -2.35 -10.85
N THR A 224 2.21 -1.07 -10.49
CA THR A 224 1.38 -0.58 -9.39
C THR A 224 0.16 0.20 -9.86
N THR A 225 0.07 0.51 -11.15
CA THR A 225 -1.02 1.30 -11.73
C THR A 225 -1.01 1.21 -13.25
N ASN A 226 -2.19 1.38 -13.87
CA ASN A 226 -2.38 1.47 -15.32
C ASN A 226 -1.74 0.30 -16.10
N THR A 227 -1.75 -0.89 -15.50
CA THR A 227 -1.12 -2.08 -16.09
C THR A 227 -1.60 -2.36 -17.51
N ALA A 228 -2.89 -2.18 -17.79
CA ALA A 228 -3.45 -2.40 -19.12
C ALA A 228 -2.81 -1.51 -20.18
N ASP A 229 -2.50 -0.25 -19.85
CA ASP A 229 -1.90 0.71 -20.79
C ASP A 229 -0.42 0.41 -21.09
N HIS A 230 0.24 -0.34 -20.21
CA HIS A 230 1.65 -0.71 -20.35
C HIS A 230 1.89 -2.17 -20.71
N LEU A 231 0.83 -2.96 -20.94
CA LEU A 231 0.94 -4.41 -21.06
C LEU A 231 1.83 -4.84 -22.23
N ASP A 232 1.65 -4.25 -23.41
CA ASP A 232 2.45 -4.56 -24.59
C ASP A 232 3.93 -4.21 -24.40
N GLU A 233 4.21 -3.09 -23.74
CA GLU A 233 5.57 -2.69 -23.38
C GLU A 233 6.19 -3.67 -22.38
N ILE A 234 5.44 -4.11 -21.36
CA ILE A 234 5.90 -5.10 -20.38
C ILE A 234 6.24 -6.42 -21.07
N ILE A 235 5.38 -6.89 -21.99
CA ILE A 235 5.63 -8.12 -22.76
C ILE A 235 6.92 -8.00 -23.58
N GLN A 236 7.16 -6.83 -24.18
CA GLN A 236 8.35 -6.59 -24.99
C GLN A 236 9.62 -6.53 -24.15
N LEU A 237 9.62 -5.77 -23.03
CA LEU A 237 10.83 -5.46 -22.27
C LEU A 237 11.26 -6.52 -21.28
N ILE A 238 10.32 -7.31 -20.71
CA ILE A 238 10.65 -8.32 -19.67
C ILE A 238 11.50 -9.46 -20.23
N ALA A 239 12.45 -9.92 -19.43
CA ALA A 239 13.31 -11.03 -19.82
C ALA A 239 12.54 -12.35 -20.02
N PRO A 240 13.01 -13.26 -20.90
CA PRO A 240 12.54 -14.65 -20.87
C PRO A 240 12.67 -15.25 -19.47
N GLN A 241 11.66 -16.02 -19.02
CA GLN A 241 11.54 -16.58 -17.68
C GLN A 241 11.43 -15.52 -16.57
N GLY A 242 11.27 -14.25 -16.93
CA GLY A 242 11.05 -13.15 -15.98
C GLY A 242 9.78 -13.31 -15.16
N ARG A 243 9.64 -12.49 -14.13
CA ARG A 243 8.47 -12.50 -13.22
C ARG A 243 7.80 -11.14 -13.24
N PHE A 244 6.50 -11.16 -13.54
CA PHE A 244 5.66 -9.97 -13.62
C PHE A 244 4.65 -9.96 -12.47
N GLY A 245 4.66 -8.91 -11.64
CA GLY A 245 3.72 -8.69 -10.54
C GLY A 245 2.85 -7.46 -10.77
N LEU A 246 1.59 -7.51 -10.35
CA LEU A 246 0.65 -6.38 -10.45
C LEU A 246 -0.29 -6.32 -9.25
N ILE A 247 -0.82 -5.11 -8.97
CA ILE A 247 -1.73 -4.83 -7.85
C ILE A 247 -2.97 -4.03 -8.24
N ASP A 248 -3.03 -3.51 -9.47
CA ASP A 248 -4.21 -2.82 -9.98
C ASP A 248 -5.21 -3.80 -10.61
N ASP A 249 -6.40 -3.31 -10.97
CA ASP A 249 -7.54 -4.10 -11.38
C ASP A 249 -7.88 -3.84 -12.87
N PRO A 250 -7.04 -4.30 -13.83
CA PRO A 250 -7.38 -4.18 -15.24
C PRO A 250 -8.65 -5.00 -15.55
N LYS A 251 -9.58 -4.43 -16.33
CA LYS A 251 -10.82 -5.14 -16.72
C LYS A 251 -10.56 -6.43 -17.47
N VAL A 252 -9.49 -6.44 -18.24
CA VAL A 252 -8.99 -7.59 -19.01
C VAL A 252 -7.48 -7.57 -18.97
N LEU A 253 -6.88 -8.72 -18.70
CA LEU A 253 -5.44 -8.95 -18.77
C LEU A 253 -5.18 -10.12 -19.73
N ASP A 254 -4.73 -9.85 -20.96
CA ASP A 254 -4.32 -10.90 -21.89
C ASP A 254 -2.94 -11.43 -21.53
N VAL A 255 -2.92 -12.61 -20.94
CA VAL A 255 -1.68 -13.27 -20.49
C VAL A 255 -1.03 -14.14 -21.59
N MET A 256 -1.71 -14.41 -22.70
CA MET A 256 -1.22 -15.31 -23.75
C MET A 256 0.11 -14.87 -24.37
N PRO A 257 0.36 -13.56 -24.64
CA PRO A 257 1.64 -13.13 -25.22
C PRO A 257 2.86 -13.44 -24.35
N PHE A 258 2.70 -13.51 -23.04
CA PHE A 258 3.78 -13.87 -22.09
C PHE A 258 4.28 -15.31 -22.25
N LYS A 259 3.45 -16.21 -22.82
CA LYS A 259 3.78 -17.62 -23.04
C LYS A 259 5.08 -17.80 -23.79
N ARG A 260 5.35 -16.99 -24.82
CA ARG A 260 6.55 -17.13 -25.66
C ARG A 260 7.85 -16.96 -24.84
N LYS A 261 7.82 -16.13 -23.80
CA LYS A 261 8.94 -15.87 -22.89
C LYS A 261 8.88 -16.71 -21.61
N ALA A 262 7.85 -17.57 -21.43
CA ALA A 262 7.63 -18.36 -20.22
C ALA A 262 7.62 -17.47 -18.93
N VAL A 263 7.05 -16.26 -19.03
CA VAL A 263 6.95 -15.32 -17.91
C VAL A 263 5.93 -15.82 -16.91
N SER A 264 6.27 -15.78 -15.62
CA SER A 264 5.30 -16.02 -14.54
C SER A 264 4.60 -14.71 -14.14
N ILE A 265 3.29 -14.78 -13.88
CA ILE A 265 2.45 -13.63 -13.54
C ILE A 265 1.95 -13.81 -12.12
N HIS A 266 2.06 -12.75 -11.31
CA HIS A 266 1.74 -12.76 -9.91
C HIS A 266 0.81 -11.61 -9.54
N TRP A 267 -0.31 -11.93 -8.90
CA TRP A 267 -1.16 -10.94 -8.25
C TRP A 267 -0.68 -10.71 -6.82
N GLU A 268 -0.76 -9.46 -6.38
CA GLU A 268 -0.62 -9.15 -4.96
C GLU A 268 -1.85 -8.41 -4.45
N LEU A 269 -2.44 -8.93 -3.37
CA LEU A 269 -3.48 -8.31 -2.57
C LEU A 269 -3.14 -8.54 -1.10
N MET A 270 -2.58 -7.53 -0.42
CA MET A 270 -2.11 -7.65 0.95
C MET A 270 -3.21 -8.05 1.96
N PHE A 271 -4.49 -7.87 1.62
CA PHE A 271 -5.60 -8.32 2.45
C PHE A 271 -5.85 -9.84 2.40
N THR A 272 -5.22 -10.58 1.50
CA THR A 272 -5.45 -12.04 1.36
C THR A 272 -5.23 -12.77 2.68
N ARG A 273 -4.17 -12.46 3.43
CA ARG A 273 -3.84 -13.10 4.70
C ARG A 273 -4.91 -12.88 5.76
N SER A 274 -5.40 -11.65 5.93
CA SER A 274 -6.46 -11.32 6.88
C SER A 274 -7.83 -11.82 6.43
N LEU A 275 -8.16 -11.65 5.15
CA LEU A 275 -9.47 -12.03 4.58
C LEU A 275 -9.74 -13.53 4.65
N PHE A 276 -8.73 -14.35 4.33
CA PHE A 276 -8.85 -15.82 4.36
C PHE A 276 -8.29 -16.45 5.65
N LYS A 277 -7.86 -15.63 6.62
CA LYS A 277 -7.29 -16.07 7.90
C LYS A 277 -6.25 -17.17 7.71
N THR A 278 -5.33 -16.93 6.77
CA THR A 278 -4.29 -17.91 6.39
C THR A 278 -3.40 -18.25 7.57
N LYS A 279 -2.77 -19.45 7.55
CA LYS A 279 -1.91 -19.92 8.64
C LYS A 279 -0.73 -19.00 8.91
N ASP A 280 -0.29 -18.26 7.90
CA ASP A 280 0.80 -17.31 7.93
C ASP A 280 0.34 -15.83 8.11
N MET A 281 -0.87 -15.61 8.64
CA MET A 281 -1.40 -14.25 8.84
C MET A 281 -0.48 -13.37 9.71
N GLU A 282 0.25 -13.97 10.64
CA GLU A 282 1.23 -13.28 11.51
C GLU A 282 2.46 -12.75 10.76
N GLU A 283 2.67 -13.17 9.50
CA GLU A 283 3.72 -12.57 8.66
C GLU A 283 3.55 -11.07 8.47
N GLN A 284 2.33 -10.54 8.53
CA GLN A 284 2.11 -9.08 8.46
C GLN A 284 2.69 -8.35 9.68
N ASN A 285 2.56 -8.92 10.89
CA ASN A 285 3.25 -8.39 12.07
C ASN A 285 4.77 -8.40 11.88
N ARG A 286 5.34 -9.53 11.38
CA ARG A 286 6.78 -9.65 11.11
C ARG A 286 7.27 -8.63 10.09
N ILE A 287 6.54 -8.48 8.98
CA ILE A 287 6.88 -7.51 7.92
C ILE A 287 6.86 -6.09 8.48
N LEU A 288 5.81 -5.69 9.19
CA LEU A 288 5.70 -4.35 9.76
C LEU A 288 6.79 -4.10 10.82
N THR A 289 7.14 -5.10 11.62
CA THR A 289 8.25 -5.02 12.59
C THR A 289 9.58 -4.78 11.86
N GLU A 290 9.82 -5.46 10.76
CA GLU A 290 11.05 -5.25 9.97
C GLU A 290 11.05 -3.89 9.26
N VAL A 291 9.90 -3.44 8.75
CA VAL A 291 9.74 -2.07 8.21
C VAL A 291 10.05 -1.02 9.28
N ALA A 292 9.55 -1.19 10.50
CA ALA A 292 9.86 -0.30 11.62
C ALA A 292 11.36 -0.26 11.90
N ARG A 293 12.02 -1.43 11.96
CA ARG A 293 13.48 -1.51 12.14
C ARG A 293 14.26 -0.82 11.02
N LEU A 294 13.83 -0.97 9.77
CA LEU A 294 14.48 -0.30 8.63
C LEU A 294 14.34 1.23 8.70
N ILE A 295 13.20 1.73 9.16
CA ILE A 295 12.96 3.15 9.42
C ILE A 295 13.89 3.65 10.53
N ASP A 296 13.89 2.97 11.69
CA ASP A 296 14.62 3.41 12.88
C ASP A 296 16.14 3.35 12.68
N THR A 297 16.60 2.50 11.75
CA THR A 297 18.01 2.45 11.32
C THR A 297 18.34 3.37 10.14
N GLY A 298 17.40 4.17 9.67
CA GLY A 298 17.59 5.11 8.55
C GLY A 298 17.81 4.46 7.19
N LYS A 299 17.49 3.16 7.04
CA LYS A 299 17.60 2.44 5.77
C LYS A 299 16.53 2.83 4.76
N ILE A 300 15.33 3.12 5.27
CA ILE A 300 14.18 3.63 4.51
C ILE A 300 13.55 4.79 5.28
N ARG A 301 12.72 5.58 4.63
CA ARG A 301 12.01 6.72 5.22
C ARG A 301 10.52 6.69 4.92
N SER A 302 9.73 7.42 5.72
CA SER A 302 8.31 7.59 5.47
C SER A 302 8.02 8.18 4.08
N THR A 303 6.93 7.72 3.49
CA THR A 303 6.43 8.19 2.19
C THR A 303 5.35 9.26 2.33
N LEU A 304 5.12 9.78 3.54
CA LEU A 304 4.25 10.94 3.80
C LEU A 304 4.69 12.14 2.98
N THR A 305 3.76 12.76 2.26
CA THR A 305 4.00 13.98 1.48
C THR A 305 3.14 15.15 1.93
N GLU A 306 1.95 14.88 2.48
CA GLU A 306 1.04 15.93 2.91
C GLU A 306 0.12 15.46 4.03
N THR A 307 -0.08 16.33 5.05
CA THR A 307 -1.08 16.13 6.10
C THR A 307 -2.25 17.10 5.86
N LEU A 308 -3.45 16.54 5.64
CA LEU A 308 -4.64 17.29 5.23
C LEU A 308 -5.50 17.82 6.39
N GLY A 309 -5.01 17.72 7.63
CA GLY A 309 -5.70 18.21 8.83
C GLY A 309 -6.35 17.09 9.65
N LEU A 310 -7.44 17.40 10.36
CA LEU A 310 -8.15 16.48 11.25
C LEU A 310 -8.85 15.36 10.48
N ILE A 311 -9.05 14.23 11.18
CA ILE A 311 -9.83 13.09 10.70
C ILE A 311 -11.31 13.45 10.82
N ASN A 312 -11.92 13.91 9.72
CA ASN A 312 -13.33 14.24 9.61
C ASN A 312 -13.82 14.03 8.18
N ALA A 313 -15.13 14.07 7.96
CA ALA A 313 -15.72 13.82 6.65
C ALA A 313 -15.24 14.82 5.59
N GLU A 314 -15.08 16.09 5.93
CA GLU A 314 -14.65 17.14 4.99
C GLU A 314 -13.23 16.85 4.46
N ASN A 315 -12.28 16.61 5.35
CA ASN A 315 -10.90 16.38 4.98
C ASN A 315 -10.70 15.01 4.29
N LEU A 316 -11.45 13.97 4.72
CA LEU A 316 -11.44 12.68 4.02
C LEU A 316 -12.00 12.79 2.60
N LYS A 317 -13.05 13.59 2.37
CA LYS A 317 -13.56 13.87 1.01
C LYS A 317 -12.47 14.52 0.15
N LYS A 318 -11.73 15.50 0.69
CA LYS A 318 -10.59 16.12 -0.02
C LYS A 318 -9.52 15.09 -0.37
N ALA A 319 -9.15 14.23 0.61
CA ALA A 319 -8.15 13.19 0.38
C ALA A 319 -8.60 12.19 -0.70
N HIS A 320 -9.86 11.70 -0.65
CA HIS A 320 -10.42 10.81 -1.66
C HIS A 320 -10.41 11.45 -3.05
N ALA A 321 -10.84 12.72 -3.16
CA ALA A 321 -10.83 13.44 -4.43
C ALA A 321 -9.41 13.55 -5.01
N LEU A 322 -8.40 13.84 -4.19
CA LEU A 322 -7.00 13.88 -4.61
C LEU A 322 -6.51 12.51 -5.10
N ILE A 323 -6.80 11.43 -4.37
CA ILE A 323 -6.43 10.05 -4.76
C ILE A 323 -7.10 9.67 -6.10
N GLU A 324 -8.37 10.00 -6.29
CA GLU A 324 -9.11 9.70 -7.53
C GLU A 324 -8.56 10.42 -8.77
N THR A 325 -7.76 11.49 -8.60
CA THR A 325 -7.05 12.10 -9.74
C THR A 325 -5.97 11.19 -10.35
N GLY A 326 -5.51 10.16 -9.61
CA GLY A 326 -4.38 9.31 -10.01
C GLY A 326 -3.01 10.05 -10.03
N ARG A 327 -2.93 11.28 -9.52
CA ARG A 327 -1.74 12.16 -9.63
C ARG A 327 -1.00 12.36 -8.33
N THR A 328 -1.44 11.75 -7.24
CA THR A 328 -0.83 11.87 -5.91
C THR A 328 0.58 11.29 -5.91
N LYS A 329 1.49 11.97 -5.23
CA LYS A 329 2.85 11.52 -4.95
C LYS A 329 2.92 11.04 -3.51
N GLY A 330 3.56 9.88 -3.25
CA GLY A 330 3.65 9.33 -1.91
C GLY A 330 2.30 9.12 -1.24
N LYS A 331 2.16 9.57 0.01
CA LYS A 331 0.96 9.33 0.84
C LYS A 331 0.36 10.60 1.44
N LEU A 332 -0.96 10.64 1.48
CA LEU A 332 -1.76 11.66 2.15
C LEU A 332 -2.23 11.14 3.51
N VAL A 333 -2.14 11.95 4.55
CA VAL A 333 -2.45 11.59 5.94
C VAL A 333 -3.40 12.61 6.56
N LEU A 334 -4.24 12.14 7.48
CA LEU A 334 -5.02 12.96 8.40
C LEU A 334 -4.66 12.58 9.84
N ALA A 335 -4.65 13.55 10.77
CA ALA A 335 -4.20 13.31 12.13
C ALA A 335 -5.05 14.07 13.17
N GLY A 336 -5.42 13.36 14.26
CA GLY A 336 -6.31 13.88 15.30
C GLY A 336 -7.78 13.91 14.88
N PHE A 337 -8.68 14.04 15.86
CA PHE A 337 -10.12 14.15 15.70
C PHE A 337 -10.64 15.49 16.21
#